data_37cd9634bd1b14d2e4f3b54358e5637b
#
_entry.id   37cd9634bd1b14d2e4f3b54358e5637b
#
_cell.length_a   1.000
_cell.length_b   1.000
_cell.length_c   1.000
_cell.angle_alpha   90.00
_cell.angle_beta   90.00
_cell.angle_gamma   90.00
#
_symmetry.space_group_name_H-M   'P 1'
#
loop_
_entity.id
_entity.type
_entity.pdbx_description
1 polymer ?
#
loop_
_entity_poly.entity_id
_entity_poly.type
_entity_poly.pdbx_seq_one_letter_code
_entity_poly.pdbx_strand_id
1 'polypeptide(L)'
;DIDRLNDIEMKKILIRTATGLVYIALILIATLCGPYAFLSIFSIIAALGIAEMLKLCTKDEKPSVATTVIDILGGMAFFILSFSHYFPDFSVINPLWAGIGYMLLRGIMQLYDKRRNAIRQLSASYMAMFLVVFPLSLLSKLYLEANGHTTLLACLIFIWMNDTGAFCVGSLIGRHRLFERISPKKSWEGFWGGLFFTIVAAVI
;
A
#
# COMPACT_ATOMS: atom_id res chain seq x y z
N ASP A 1 21.52 33.65 -5.18
CA ASP A 1 21.41 32.19 -5.37
C ASP A 1 20.98 31.43 -4.13
N ILE A 2 21.42 31.84 -2.93
CA ILE A 2 21.06 31.18 -1.66
C ILE A 2 19.56 31.31 -1.35
N ASP A 3 18.97 32.48 -1.60
CA ASP A 3 17.54 32.72 -1.36
C ASP A 3 16.65 31.87 -2.29
N ARG A 4 17.07 31.67 -3.54
CA ARG A 4 16.38 30.78 -4.48
C ARG A 4 16.45 29.32 -4.06
N LEU A 5 17.56 28.85 -3.49
CA LEU A 5 17.71 27.48 -2.97
C LEU A 5 16.83 27.27 -1.74
N ASN A 6 16.80 28.24 -0.84
CA ASN A 6 15.93 28.20 0.35
C ASN A 6 14.44 28.19 -0.06
N ASP A 7 14.04 28.98 -1.04
CA ASP A 7 12.66 28.98 -1.56
C ASP A 7 12.26 27.65 -2.20
N ILE A 8 13.16 26.99 -2.91
CA ILE A 8 12.92 25.68 -3.52
C ILE A 8 12.80 24.60 -2.44
N GLU A 9 13.64 24.64 -1.43
CA GLU A 9 13.57 23.70 -0.29
C GLU A 9 12.29 23.89 0.54
N MET A 10 11.94 25.14 0.85
CA MET A 10 10.70 25.46 1.55
C MET A 10 9.46 24.98 0.79
N LYS A 11 9.40 25.20 -0.52
CA LYS A 11 8.31 24.69 -1.37
C LYS A 11 8.22 23.17 -1.35
N LYS A 12 9.34 22.46 -1.40
CA LYS A 12 9.37 20.98 -1.30
C LYS A 12 8.84 20.49 0.04
N ILE A 13 9.22 21.17 1.14
CA ILE A 13 8.73 20.82 2.49
C ILE A 13 7.22 21.07 2.58
N LEU A 14 6.74 22.23 2.13
CA LEU A 14 5.32 22.57 2.13
C LEU A 14 4.47 21.57 1.32
N ILE A 15 4.92 21.19 0.12
CA ILE A 15 4.22 20.20 -0.70
C ILE A 15 4.18 18.85 0.00
N ARG A 16 5.27 18.41 0.61
CA ARG A 16 5.32 17.13 1.35
C ARG A 16 4.40 17.13 2.56
N THR A 17 4.39 18.23 3.32
CA THR A 17 3.51 18.37 4.49
C THR A 17 2.04 18.40 4.05
N ALA A 18 1.70 19.17 3.02
CA ALA A 18 0.34 19.24 2.50
C ALA A 18 -0.15 17.88 1.97
N THR A 19 0.68 17.17 1.19
CA THR A 19 0.32 15.82 0.70
C THR A 19 0.17 14.81 1.84
N GLY A 20 1.01 14.87 2.87
CA GLY A 20 0.88 14.04 4.06
C GLY A 20 -0.41 14.29 4.82
N LEU A 21 -0.79 15.56 5.01
CA LEU A 21 -2.05 15.94 5.66
C LEU A 21 -3.28 15.46 4.87
N VAL A 22 -3.26 15.61 3.54
CA VAL A 22 -4.32 15.09 2.66
C VAL A 22 -4.43 13.56 2.78
N TYR A 23 -3.31 12.86 2.80
CA TYR A 23 -3.29 11.42 2.97
C TYR A 23 -3.90 10.98 4.32
N ILE A 24 -3.51 11.62 5.41
CA ILE A 24 -4.07 11.36 6.74
C ILE A 24 -5.58 11.63 6.76
N ALA A 25 -6.01 12.78 6.21
CA ALA A 25 -7.42 13.14 6.14
C ALA A 25 -8.24 12.11 5.33
N LEU A 26 -7.73 11.65 4.19
CA LEU A 26 -8.39 10.62 3.37
C LEU A 26 -8.54 9.30 4.14
N ILE A 27 -7.53 8.88 4.88
CA ILE A 27 -7.60 7.65 5.69
C ILE A 27 -8.59 7.81 6.84
N LEU A 28 -8.60 8.96 7.53
CA LEU A 28 -9.57 9.24 8.59
C LEU A 28 -11.00 9.26 8.05
N ILE A 29 -11.24 9.90 6.93
CA ILE A 29 -12.54 9.90 6.25
C ILE A 29 -12.94 8.47 5.89
N ALA A 30 -12.03 7.69 5.27
CA ALA A 30 -12.30 6.30 4.91
C ALA A 30 -12.71 5.46 6.12
N THR A 31 -12.06 5.68 7.27
CA THR A 31 -12.30 4.86 8.47
C THR A 31 -13.53 5.31 9.24
N LEU A 32 -13.80 6.62 9.33
CA LEU A 32 -14.85 7.17 10.21
C LEU A 32 -16.19 7.40 9.51
N CYS A 33 -16.20 7.61 8.18
CA CYS A 33 -17.43 7.90 7.43
C CYS A 33 -18.25 6.65 7.02
N GLY A 34 -17.84 5.46 7.49
CA GLY A 34 -18.59 4.23 7.29
C GLY A 34 -18.08 3.32 6.18
N PRO A 35 -18.67 2.11 6.04
CA PRO A 35 -18.14 1.04 5.20
C PRO A 35 -18.09 1.39 3.71
N TYR A 36 -19.00 2.18 3.20
CA TYR A 36 -19.00 2.61 1.79
C TYR A 36 -17.87 3.61 1.50
N ALA A 37 -17.55 4.50 2.44
CA ALA A 37 -16.42 5.42 2.32
C ALA A 37 -15.11 4.64 2.35
N PHE A 38 -14.98 3.68 3.26
CA PHE A 38 -13.84 2.77 3.33
C PHE A 38 -13.67 2.04 2.00
N LEU A 39 -14.69 1.35 1.52
CA LEU A 39 -14.65 0.60 0.26
C LEU A 39 -14.23 1.48 -0.91
N SER A 40 -14.82 2.67 -1.06
CA SER A 40 -14.54 3.56 -2.19
C SER A 40 -13.10 4.07 -2.17
N ILE A 41 -12.65 4.60 -1.03
CA ILE A 41 -11.31 5.19 -0.90
C ILE A 41 -10.22 4.12 -1.04
N PHE A 42 -10.37 2.97 -0.36
CA PHE A 42 -9.39 1.90 -0.45
C PHE A 42 -9.39 1.17 -1.79
N SER A 43 -10.52 1.14 -2.52
CA SER A 43 -10.55 0.68 -3.92
C SER A 43 -9.70 1.58 -4.83
N ILE A 44 -9.78 2.90 -4.66
CA ILE A 44 -8.94 3.85 -5.40
C ILE A 44 -7.47 3.66 -5.02
N ILE A 45 -7.15 3.52 -3.74
CA ILE A 45 -5.79 3.26 -3.27
C ILE A 45 -5.25 1.95 -3.87
N ALA A 46 -6.06 0.89 -3.90
CA ALA A 46 -5.69 -0.39 -4.52
C ALA A 46 -5.38 -0.22 -6.02
N ALA A 47 -6.26 0.46 -6.76
CA ALA A 47 -6.08 0.71 -8.19
C ALA A 47 -4.79 1.50 -8.48
N LEU A 48 -4.55 2.57 -7.74
CA LEU A 48 -3.34 3.38 -7.85
C LEU A 48 -2.08 2.58 -7.46
N GLY A 49 -2.16 1.81 -6.39
CA GLY A 49 -1.06 0.95 -5.93
C GLY A 49 -0.70 -0.13 -6.94
N ILE A 50 -1.69 -0.77 -7.58
CA ILE A 50 -1.45 -1.73 -8.67
C ILE A 50 -0.76 -1.03 -9.84
N ALA A 51 -1.28 0.10 -10.29
CA ALA A 51 -0.71 0.84 -11.41
C ALA A 51 0.74 1.26 -11.16
N GLU A 52 1.04 1.74 -9.94
CA GLU A 52 2.40 2.13 -9.56
C GLU A 52 3.33 0.91 -9.45
N MET A 53 2.87 -0.19 -8.88
CA MET A 53 3.65 -1.43 -8.78
C MET A 53 4.01 -1.98 -10.17
N LEU A 54 3.05 -2.02 -11.08
CA LEU A 54 3.29 -2.42 -12.47
C LEU A 54 4.35 -1.51 -13.13
N LYS A 55 4.22 -0.20 -12.98
CA LYS A 55 5.15 0.78 -13.52
C LYS A 55 6.57 0.62 -12.95
N LEU A 56 6.70 0.36 -11.65
CA LEU A 56 7.99 0.15 -10.98
C LEU A 56 8.69 -1.13 -11.47
N CYS A 57 7.92 -2.22 -11.61
CA CYS A 57 8.47 -3.52 -12.02
C CYS A 57 8.80 -3.60 -13.52
N THR A 58 8.14 -2.80 -14.36
CA THR A 58 8.24 -2.87 -15.82
C THR A 58 8.86 -1.63 -16.45
N LYS A 59 9.86 -1.04 -15.80
CA LYS A 59 10.51 0.22 -16.26
C LYS A 59 11.03 0.16 -17.69
N ASP A 60 11.58 -0.99 -18.10
CA ASP A 60 12.24 -1.13 -19.40
C ASP A 60 11.26 -1.42 -20.55
N GLU A 61 10.09 -1.95 -20.24
CA GLU A 61 9.06 -2.30 -21.21
C GLU A 61 7.68 -2.16 -20.59
N LYS A 62 7.01 -1.07 -20.91
CA LYS A 62 5.68 -0.76 -20.35
C LYS A 62 4.69 -1.87 -20.66
N PRO A 63 3.87 -2.30 -19.68
CA PRO A 63 2.80 -3.25 -19.92
C PRO A 63 1.81 -2.66 -20.94
N SER A 64 1.07 -3.55 -21.61
CA SER A 64 -0.04 -3.10 -22.48
C SER A 64 -1.10 -2.39 -21.64
N VAL A 65 -1.76 -1.43 -22.24
CA VAL A 65 -2.91 -0.78 -21.58
C VAL A 65 -3.95 -1.83 -21.19
N ALA A 66 -4.21 -2.79 -22.05
CA ALA A 66 -5.15 -3.89 -21.79
C ALA A 66 -4.74 -4.74 -20.58
N THR A 67 -3.45 -5.12 -20.46
CA THR A 67 -2.95 -5.86 -19.29
C THR A 67 -3.05 -5.05 -18.02
N THR A 68 -2.69 -3.77 -18.06
CA THR A 68 -2.80 -2.87 -16.90
C THR A 68 -4.25 -2.73 -16.43
N VAL A 69 -5.19 -2.56 -17.35
CA VAL A 69 -6.62 -2.47 -17.03
C VAL A 69 -7.13 -3.78 -16.41
N ILE A 70 -6.74 -4.93 -16.96
CA ILE A 70 -7.14 -6.23 -16.40
C ILE A 70 -6.56 -6.44 -15.00
N ASP A 71 -5.30 -6.06 -14.77
CA ASP A 71 -4.67 -6.18 -13.47
C ASP A 71 -5.35 -5.26 -12.43
N ILE A 72 -5.72 -4.04 -12.81
CA ILE A 72 -6.48 -3.12 -11.94
C ILE A 72 -7.88 -3.67 -11.66
N LEU A 73 -8.61 -4.09 -12.68
CA LEU A 73 -9.96 -4.62 -12.51
C LEU A 73 -9.97 -5.92 -11.70
N GLY A 74 -9.01 -6.82 -11.93
CA GLY A 74 -8.86 -8.07 -11.18
C GLY A 74 -8.54 -7.81 -9.71
N GLY A 75 -7.63 -6.89 -9.42
CA GLY A 75 -7.29 -6.51 -8.06
C GLY A 75 -8.43 -5.79 -7.34
N MET A 76 -9.11 -4.88 -8.01
CA MET A 76 -10.31 -4.21 -7.45
C MET A 76 -11.44 -5.21 -7.19
N ALA A 77 -11.69 -6.14 -8.12
CA ALA A 77 -12.71 -7.17 -7.93
C ALA A 77 -12.39 -8.05 -6.72
N PHE A 78 -11.13 -8.48 -6.57
CA PHE A 78 -10.71 -9.24 -5.38
C PHE A 78 -10.90 -8.45 -4.09
N PHE A 79 -10.52 -7.17 -4.06
CA PHE A 79 -10.68 -6.31 -2.89
C PHE A 79 -12.17 -6.12 -2.53
N ILE A 80 -13.02 -5.79 -3.51
CA ILE A 80 -14.46 -5.59 -3.32
C ILE A 80 -15.14 -6.89 -2.85
N LEU A 81 -14.78 -8.04 -3.44
CA LEU A 81 -15.31 -9.33 -3.01
C LEU A 81 -14.85 -9.71 -1.61
N SER A 82 -13.59 -9.40 -1.26
CA SER A 82 -13.07 -9.60 0.09
C SER A 82 -13.82 -8.76 1.13
N PHE A 83 -14.18 -7.54 0.78
CA PHE A 83 -14.99 -6.67 1.62
C PHE A 83 -16.43 -7.18 1.72
N SER A 84 -17.07 -7.51 0.59
CA SER A 84 -18.47 -7.95 0.55
C SER A 84 -18.70 -9.30 1.22
N HIS A 85 -17.68 -10.14 1.29
CA HIS A 85 -17.76 -11.46 1.96
C HIS A 85 -18.19 -11.39 3.43
N TYR A 86 -17.97 -10.26 4.09
CA TYR A 86 -18.38 -10.02 5.48
C TYR A 86 -19.85 -9.56 5.61
N PHE A 87 -20.56 -9.30 4.51
CA PHE A 87 -21.97 -8.96 4.51
C PHE A 87 -22.78 -10.20 4.08
N PRO A 88 -23.65 -10.75 4.94
CA PRO A 88 -24.38 -12.00 4.66
C PRO A 88 -25.19 -11.96 3.35
N ASP A 89 -25.76 -10.80 3.05
CA ASP A 89 -26.63 -10.61 1.88
C ASP A 89 -25.83 -10.51 0.55
N PHE A 90 -24.53 -10.29 0.59
CA PHE A 90 -23.68 -10.09 -0.59
C PHE A 90 -22.61 -11.15 -0.79
N SER A 91 -22.56 -12.17 0.07
CA SER A 91 -21.56 -13.26 0.02
C SER A 91 -21.85 -14.26 -1.10
N VAL A 92 -21.77 -13.82 -2.35
CA VAL A 92 -22.04 -14.67 -3.51
C VAL A 92 -20.85 -15.54 -3.90
N ILE A 93 -19.63 -15.03 -3.78
CA ILE A 93 -18.39 -15.72 -4.20
C ILE A 93 -17.33 -15.55 -3.13
N ASN A 94 -16.71 -16.67 -2.73
CA ASN A 94 -15.53 -16.60 -1.88
C ASN A 94 -14.39 -15.87 -2.62
N PRO A 95 -13.82 -14.79 -2.06
CA PRO A 95 -12.78 -13.98 -2.70
C PRO A 95 -11.56 -14.79 -3.13
N LEU A 96 -11.27 -15.89 -2.45
CA LEU A 96 -10.17 -16.77 -2.78
C LEU A 96 -10.31 -17.37 -4.19
N TRP A 97 -11.52 -17.77 -4.59
CA TRP A 97 -11.78 -18.28 -5.95
C TRP A 97 -11.63 -17.18 -7.01
N ALA A 98 -12.03 -15.96 -6.70
CA ALA A 98 -11.82 -14.82 -7.59
C ALA A 98 -10.32 -14.52 -7.78
N GLY A 99 -9.53 -14.59 -6.70
CA GLY A 99 -8.09 -14.44 -6.75
C GLY A 99 -7.39 -15.53 -7.58
N ILE A 100 -7.76 -16.80 -7.35
CA ILE A 100 -7.25 -17.92 -8.15
C ILE A 100 -7.66 -17.77 -9.61
N GLY A 101 -8.92 -17.46 -9.89
CA GLY A 101 -9.43 -17.25 -11.23
C GLY A 101 -8.68 -16.13 -11.98
N TYR A 102 -8.43 -15.02 -11.30
CA TYR A 102 -7.61 -13.93 -11.83
C TYR A 102 -6.18 -14.40 -12.16
N MET A 103 -5.52 -15.11 -11.24
CA MET A 103 -4.16 -15.59 -11.46
C MET A 103 -4.07 -16.55 -12.65
N LEU A 104 -5.03 -17.48 -12.76
CA LEU A 104 -5.11 -18.41 -13.89
C LEU A 104 -5.36 -17.68 -15.20
N LEU A 105 -6.33 -16.77 -15.23
CA LEU A 105 -6.64 -15.95 -16.41
C LEU A 105 -5.41 -15.17 -16.85
N ARG A 106 -4.73 -14.54 -15.91
CA ARG A 106 -3.53 -13.74 -16.17
C ARG A 106 -2.37 -14.59 -16.69
N GLY A 107 -2.20 -15.80 -16.14
CA GLY A 107 -1.23 -16.78 -16.63
C GLY A 107 -1.54 -17.24 -18.06
N ILE A 108 -2.81 -17.57 -18.36
CA ILE A 108 -3.24 -17.96 -19.71
C ILE A 108 -2.99 -16.82 -20.71
N MET A 109 -3.37 -15.59 -20.37
CA MET A 109 -3.12 -14.43 -21.24
C MET A 109 -1.64 -14.25 -21.54
N GLN A 110 -0.78 -14.55 -20.58
CA GLN A 110 0.66 -14.41 -20.73
C GLN A 110 1.26 -15.43 -21.72
N LEU A 111 0.65 -16.59 -21.90
CA LEU A 111 1.07 -17.58 -22.93
C LEU A 111 0.92 -17.05 -24.34
N TYR A 112 -0.02 -16.14 -24.57
CA TYR A 112 -0.25 -15.50 -25.87
C TYR A 112 0.50 -14.20 -26.06
N ASP A 113 1.18 -13.69 -25.01
CA ASP A 113 1.98 -12.47 -25.08
C ASP A 113 3.36 -12.77 -25.70
N LYS A 114 3.56 -12.30 -26.94
CA LYS A 114 4.80 -12.50 -27.70
C LYS A 114 5.95 -11.55 -27.30
N ARG A 115 5.78 -10.75 -26.25
CA ARG A 115 6.81 -9.79 -25.84
C ARG A 115 7.99 -10.48 -25.18
N ARG A 116 9.16 -9.84 -25.30
CA ARG A 116 10.42 -10.39 -24.81
C ARG A 116 10.43 -10.62 -23.28
N ASN A 117 9.74 -9.77 -22.51
CA ASN A 117 9.73 -9.80 -21.04
C ASN A 117 8.39 -10.29 -20.46
N ALA A 118 7.75 -11.25 -21.13
CA ALA A 118 6.47 -11.80 -20.75
C ALA A 118 6.41 -12.26 -19.28
N ILE A 119 7.42 -12.99 -18.81
CA ILE A 119 7.52 -13.50 -17.43
C ILE A 119 7.63 -12.34 -16.43
N ARG A 120 8.39 -11.30 -16.75
CA ARG A 120 8.56 -10.14 -15.87
C ARG A 120 7.23 -9.39 -15.67
N GLN A 121 6.43 -9.26 -16.73
CA GLN A 121 5.12 -8.64 -16.65
C GLN A 121 4.15 -9.47 -15.80
N LEU A 122 4.14 -10.81 -15.97
CA LEU A 122 3.35 -11.70 -15.13
C LEU A 122 3.75 -11.61 -13.64
N SER A 123 5.06 -11.62 -13.38
CA SER A 123 5.58 -11.47 -12.03
C SER A 123 5.16 -10.12 -11.41
N ALA A 124 5.18 -9.03 -12.17
CA ALA A 124 4.73 -7.73 -11.72
C ALA A 124 3.24 -7.73 -11.34
N SER A 125 2.38 -8.38 -12.15
CA SER A 125 0.95 -8.53 -11.85
C SER A 125 0.72 -9.32 -10.56
N TYR A 126 1.44 -10.44 -10.38
CA TYR A 126 1.31 -11.25 -9.16
C TYR A 126 1.87 -10.55 -7.93
N MET A 127 2.99 -9.81 -8.07
CA MET A 127 3.52 -8.97 -7.00
C MET A 127 2.56 -7.86 -6.60
N ALA A 128 1.89 -7.21 -7.56
CA ALA A 128 0.87 -6.20 -7.28
C ALA A 128 -0.29 -6.81 -6.50
N MET A 129 -0.76 -8.00 -6.89
CA MET A 129 -1.82 -8.71 -6.17
C MET A 129 -1.41 -9.05 -4.75
N PHE A 130 -0.20 -9.59 -4.56
CA PHE A 130 0.27 -10.07 -3.27
C PHE A 130 0.72 -8.95 -2.33
N LEU A 131 1.40 -7.91 -2.83
CA LEU A 131 1.96 -6.83 -1.99
C LEU A 131 1.04 -5.64 -1.81
N VAL A 132 0.06 -5.44 -2.70
CA VAL A 132 -0.87 -4.31 -2.62
C VAL A 132 -2.26 -4.79 -2.24
N VAL A 133 -2.88 -5.64 -3.07
CA VAL A 133 -4.29 -5.96 -2.92
C VAL A 133 -4.55 -6.84 -1.72
N PHE A 134 -3.75 -7.88 -1.50
CA PHE A 134 -3.92 -8.81 -0.39
C PHE A 134 -3.81 -8.13 0.98
N PRO A 135 -2.79 -7.29 1.28
CA PRO A 135 -2.75 -6.55 2.56
C PRO A 135 -3.93 -5.60 2.75
N LEU A 136 -4.37 -4.90 1.69
CA LEU A 136 -5.54 -4.05 1.75
C LEU A 136 -6.82 -4.85 2.05
N SER A 137 -6.93 -6.07 1.50
CA SER A 137 -8.05 -6.97 1.78
C SER A 137 -8.07 -7.44 3.24
N LEU A 138 -6.91 -7.64 3.85
CA LEU A 138 -6.80 -7.93 5.29
C LEU A 138 -7.23 -6.74 6.15
N LEU A 139 -6.95 -5.52 5.72
CA LEU A 139 -7.46 -4.32 6.39
C LEU A 139 -8.99 -4.24 6.34
N SER A 140 -9.62 -4.71 5.25
CA SER A 140 -11.08 -4.81 5.16
C SER A 140 -11.66 -5.73 6.23
N LYS A 141 -11.01 -6.87 6.46
CA LYS A 141 -11.39 -7.79 7.54
C LYS A 141 -11.32 -7.10 8.90
N LEU A 142 -10.17 -6.48 9.18
CA LEU A 142 -9.95 -5.77 10.43
C LEU A 142 -10.98 -4.65 10.66
N TYR A 143 -11.32 -3.91 9.59
CA TYR A 143 -12.28 -2.82 9.64
C TYR A 143 -13.70 -3.27 9.99
N LEU A 144 -14.11 -4.47 9.51
CA LEU A 144 -15.47 -4.99 9.68
C LEU A 144 -15.67 -5.81 10.95
N GLU A 145 -14.63 -6.03 11.75
CA GLU A 145 -14.74 -6.66 13.08
C GLU A 145 -15.35 -5.70 14.13
N ALA A 146 -15.80 -6.26 15.24
CA ALA A 146 -16.25 -5.47 16.38
C ALA A 146 -15.14 -4.51 16.82
N ASN A 147 -15.44 -3.20 16.92
CA ASN A 147 -14.48 -2.12 17.15
C ASN A 147 -13.42 -1.95 16.03
N GLY A 148 -13.71 -2.42 14.82
CA GLY A 148 -12.76 -2.40 13.69
C GLY A 148 -12.21 -1.02 13.36
N HIS A 149 -13.01 0.05 13.49
CA HIS A 149 -12.57 1.43 13.29
C HIS A 149 -11.41 1.80 14.23
N THR A 150 -11.57 1.51 15.53
CA THR A 150 -10.54 1.79 16.54
C THR A 150 -9.30 0.95 16.32
N THR A 151 -9.48 -0.34 16.04
CA THR A 151 -8.38 -1.27 15.78
C THR A 151 -7.59 -0.87 14.53
N LEU A 152 -8.28 -0.50 13.45
CA LEU A 152 -7.63 -0.04 12.23
C LEU A 152 -6.85 1.26 12.46
N LEU A 153 -7.45 2.24 13.15
CA LEU A 153 -6.77 3.49 13.49
C LEU A 153 -5.56 3.24 14.38
N ALA A 154 -5.66 2.37 15.38
CA ALA A 154 -4.54 1.99 16.23
C ALA A 154 -3.39 1.37 15.40
N CYS A 155 -3.69 0.43 14.49
CA CYS A 155 -2.70 -0.14 13.58
C CYS A 155 -1.98 0.93 12.74
N LEU A 156 -2.73 1.89 12.20
CA LEU A 156 -2.17 2.98 11.40
C LEU A 156 -1.30 3.92 12.26
N ILE A 157 -1.74 4.25 13.46
CA ILE A 157 -0.96 5.04 14.42
C ILE A 157 0.36 4.31 14.75
N PHE A 158 0.33 3.01 15.00
CA PHE A 158 1.53 2.23 15.27
C PHE A 158 2.53 2.25 14.13
N ILE A 159 2.05 2.15 12.88
CA ILE A 159 2.90 2.28 11.68
C ILE A 159 3.53 3.67 11.63
N TRP A 160 2.76 4.73 11.83
CA TRP A 160 3.27 6.10 11.80
C TRP A 160 4.25 6.39 12.93
N MET A 161 3.98 5.89 14.14
CA MET A 161 4.88 6.01 15.29
C MET A 161 6.18 5.25 15.06
N ASN A 162 6.11 4.05 14.46
CA ASN A 162 7.28 3.30 14.09
C ASN A 162 8.15 4.06 13.08
N ASP A 163 7.56 4.57 12.01
CA ASP A 163 8.30 5.31 10.98
C ASP A 163 8.90 6.62 11.52
N THR A 164 8.14 7.35 12.32
CA THR A 164 8.60 8.60 12.94
C THR A 164 9.73 8.33 13.92
N GLY A 165 9.56 7.36 14.81
CA GLY A 165 10.57 6.97 15.79
C GLY A 165 11.86 6.46 15.12
N ALA A 166 11.71 5.62 14.09
CA ALA A 166 12.83 5.12 13.32
C ALA A 166 13.59 6.25 12.60
N PHE A 167 12.87 7.21 12.05
CA PHE A 167 13.47 8.38 11.41
C PHE A 167 14.18 9.28 12.44
N CYS A 168 13.52 9.64 13.53
CA CYS A 168 14.09 10.53 14.55
C CYS A 168 15.36 9.93 15.17
N VAL A 169 15.29 8.70 15.65
CA VAL A 169 16.44 8.04 16.29
C VAL A 169 17.54 7.74 15.28
N GLY A 170 17.17 7.23 14.10
CA GLY A 170 18.11 6.90 13.04
C GLY A 170 18.86 8.10 12.48
N SER A 171 18.22 9.29 12.43
CA SER A 171 18.86 10.52 11.97
C SER A 171 19.78 11.15 13.02
N LEU A 172 19.47 10.98 14.31
CA LEU A 172 20.25 11.57 15.40
C LEU A 172 21.46 10.71 15.82
N ILE A 173 21.27 9.40 15.94
CA ILE A 173 22.31 8.51 16.52
C ILE A 173 22.61 7.29 15.63
N GLY A 174 22.02 7.17 14.43
CA GLY A 174 22.19 6.04 13.54
C GLY A 174 23.64 5.91 13.02
N ARG A 175 24.36 4.89 13.49
CA ARG A 175 25.74 4.59 13.10
C ARG A 175 25.88 3.29 12.31
N HIS A 176 25.12 2.25 12.72
CA HIS A 176 25.21 0.92 12.12
C HIS A 176 24.14 0.75 11.07
N ARG A 177 24.53 0.57 9.81
CA ARG A 177 23.60 0.40 8.67
C ARG A 177 22.88 -0.93 8.76
N LEU A 178 21.54 -0.91 8.52
CA LEU A 178 20.72 -2.12 8.58
C LEU A 178 20.91 -2.98 7.29
N PHE A 179 20.78 -2.35 6.12
CA PHE A 179 20.94 -2.97 4.79
C PHE A 179 21.56 -1.97 3.81
N GLU A 180 22.87 -1.85 3.75
CA GLU A 180 23.56 -0.86 2.91
C GLU A 180 23.17 -0.95 1.43
N ARG A 181 23.07 -2.16 0.89
CA ARG A 181 22.76 -2.39 -0.52
C ARG A 181 21.34 -1.99 -0.91
N ILE A 182 20.35 -2.12 -0.01
CA ILE A 182 18.93 -1.92 -0.30
C ILE A 182 18.48 -0.53 0.15
N SER A 183 18.88 -0.14 1.35
CA SER A 183 18.50 1.13 1.96
C SER A 183 19.65 1.69 2.81
N PRO A 184 20.57 2.45 2.19
CA PRO A 184 21.78 2.94 2.86
C PRO A 184 21.49 3.96 3.98
N LYS A 185 20.27 4.48 4.07
CA LYS A 185 19.86 5.45 5.10
C LYS A 185 19.29 4.79 6.36
N LYS A 186 18.91 3.50 6.31
CA LYS A 186 18.34 2.79 7.48
C LYS A 186 19.43 2.28 8.40
N SER A 187 19.24 2.44 9.72
CA SER A 187 20.18 2.02 10.77
C SER A 187 19.49 1.12 11.79
N TRP A 188 20.27 0.31 12.50
CA TRP A 188 19.81 -0.53 13.60
C TRP A 188 19.27 0.30 14.77
N GLU A 189 19.92 1.41 15.08
CA GLU A 189 19.46 2.35 16.12
C GLU A 189 18.09 2.92 15.78
N GLY A 190 17.87 3.27 14.48
CA GLY A 190 16.57 3.69 14.00
C GLY A 190 15.52 2.59 14.13
N PHE A 191 15.85 1.34 13.83
CA PHE A 191 14.93 0.21 14.00
C PHE A 191 14.45 0.06 15.44
N TRP A 192 15.38 0.06 16.41
CA TRP A 192 15.04 -0.01 17.82
C TRP A 192 14.28 1.22 18.32
N GLY A 193 14.62 2.40 17.78
CA GLY A 193 13.89 3.64 18.05
C GLY A 193 12.42 3.54 17.61
N GLY A 194 12.17 3.06 16.40
CA GLY A 194 10.81 2.84 15.89
C GLY A 194 10.02 1.88 16.79
N LEU A 195 10.63 0.75 17.15
CA LEU A 195 9.98 -0.24 18.04
C LEU A 195 9.64 0.38 19.41
N PHE A 196 10.56 1.14 20.00
CA PHE A 196 10.33 1.81 21.28
C PHE A 196 9.14 2.78 21.21
N PHE A 197 9.09 3.64 20.20
CA PHE A 197 7.98 4.59 20.02
C PHE A 197 6.63 3.88 19.78
N THR A 198 6.64 2.76 19.06
CA THR A 198 5.44 1.95 18.84
C THR A 198 4.93 1.34 20.16
N ILE A 199 5.82 0.79 20.99
CA ILE A 199 5.46 0.24 22.31
C ILE A 199 4.87 1.34 23.21
N VAL A 200 5.49 2.51 23.23
CA VAL A 200 4.98 3.65 24.02
C VAL A 200 3.57 4.02 23.54
N ALA A 201 3.35 4.10 22.23
CA ALA A 201 2.02 4.39 21.66
C ALA A 201 0.97 3.31 21.97
N ALA A 202 1.39 2.05 22.18
CA ALA A 202 0.47 0.96 22.51
C ALA A 202 0.06 0.91 23.98
N VAL A 203 0.80 1.58 24.87
CA VAL A 203 0.52 1.60 26.32
C VAL A 203 -0.35 2.80 26.71
N ILE A 204 -0.36 3.86 25.90
CA ILE A 204 -1.16 5.08 26.09
C ILE A 204 -2.57 4.89 25.51
#